data_ec1ce50d2660f596390ef0e4fab383cb
#
_entry.id   ec1ce50d2660f596390ef0e4fab383cb
#
_cell.length_a   1.000
_cell.length_b   1.000
_cell.length_c   1.000
_cell.angle_alpha   90.00
_cell.angle_beta   90.00
_cell.angle_gamma   90.00
#
_symmetry.space_group_name_H-M   'P 1'
#
loop_
_entity.id
_entity.type
_entity.pdbx_description
1 polymer ?
#
loop_
_entity_poly.entity_id
_entity_poly.type
_entity_poly.pdbx_seq_one_letter_code
_entity_poly.pdbx_strand_id
1 'polypeptide(L)'
;MAYCTESEVFAAVKEDAYNSLLGEQYIEDVEERKKHLQPLVEEAIEDADAEIDGYLAKRYYVPMSPAPKVLNKFSKDIAVYNLMSRIGIDESDRDKTYLNRYNAAVKFLEGVAKGLIDIGTSETGSSQNQAAQKGFRMEHSERLFSRESMKGY
;
A
#
# COMPACT_ATOMS: atom_id res chain seq x y z
N MET A 1 12.88 4.60 -4.02
CA MET A 1 12.50 3.88 -5.27
C MET A 1 11.01 4.05 -5.39
N ALA A 2 10.53 4.63 -6.49
CA ALA A 2 9.11 4.95 -6.62
C ALA A 2 8.27 3.69 -6.86
N TYR A 3 7.11 3.57 -6.20
CA TYR A 3 6.16 2.48 -6.39
C TYR A 3 5.28 2.68 -7.61
N CYS A 4 5.12 3.92 -8.10
CA CYS A 4 4.48 4.23 -9.37
C CYS A 4 5.31 5.20 -10.20
N THR A 5 4.93 5.42 -11.45
CA THR A 5 5.60 6.33 -12.39
C THR A 5 4.75 7.56 -12.66
N GLU A 6 5.41 8.68 -13.03
CA GLU A 6 4.73 9.92 -13.42
C GLU A 6 3.70 9.68 -14.54
N SER A 7 4.08 8.89 -15.55
CA SER A 7 3.19 8.57 -16.67
C SER A 7 1.91 7.86 -16.23
N GLU A 8 1.98 7.00 -15.21
CA GLU A 8 0.83 6.32 -14.64
C GLU A 8 -0.06 7.28 -13.85
N VAL A 9 0.53 8.25 -13.13
CA VAL A 9 -0.22 9.29 -12.42
C VAL A 9 -0.91 10.22 -13.41
N PHE A 10 -0.20 10.71 -14.45
CA PHE A 10 -0.81 11.51 -15.51
C PHE A 10 -1.95 10.78 -16.22
N ALA A 11 -1.82 9.47 -16.47
CA ALA A 11 -2.90 8.67 -17.07
C ALA A 11 -4.13 8.51 -16.15
N ALA A 12 -3.94 8.63 -14.85
CA ALA A 12 -5.02 8.51 -13.86
C ALA A 12 -5.78 9.83 -13.62
N VAL A 13 -5.13 10.97 -13.89
CA VAL A 13 -5.73 12.32 -13.80
C VAL A 13 -6.30 12.72 -15.16
N LYS A 14 -7.48 13.30 -15.18
CA LYS A 14 -8.08 13.79 -16.42
C LYS A 14 -7.41 15.07 -16.90
N GLU A 15 -7.28 15.24 -18.20
CA GLU A 15 -6.62 16.40 -18.81
C GLU A 15 -7.29 17.75 -18.47
N ASP A 16 -8.61 17.75 -18.25
CA ASP A 16 -9.34 18.95 -17.82
C ASP A 16 -8.93 19.44 -16.42
N ALA A 17 -8.42 18.55 -15.56
CA ALA A 17 -7.92 18.92 -14.25
C ALA A 17 -6.51 19.55 -14.27
N TYR A 18 -5.75 19.39 -15.35
CA TYR A 18 -4.37 19.91 -15.41
C TYR A 18 -4.31 21.43 -15.28
N ASN A 19 -5.21 22.17 -15.96
CA ASN A 19 -5.25 23.63 -15.82
C ASN A 19 -5.66 24.07 -14.42
N SER A 20 -6.55 23.33 -13.77
CA SER A 20 -6.94 23.63 -12.38
C SER A 20 -5.76 23.40 -11.42
N LEU A 21 -4.92 22.40 -11.67
CA LEU A 21 -3.70 22.13 -10.88
C LEU A 21 -2.62 23.20 -11.07
N LEU A 22 -2.56 23.84 -12.25
CA LEU A 22 -1.65 24.94 -12.53
C LEU A 22 -2.09 26.27 -11.91
N GLY A 23 -3.34 26.36 -11.43
CA GLY A 23 -3.88 27.57 -10.83
C GLY A 23 -4.24 28.65 -11.87
N GLU A 24 -3.61 29.85 -11.76
CA GLU A 24 -3.93 30.99 -12.62
C GLU A 24 -3.33 30.92 -14.04
N GLN A 25 -2.41 29.98 -14.27
CA GLN A 25 -1.74 29.84 -15.57
C GLN A 25 -2.56 28.92 -16.49
N TYR A 26 -3.21 29.52 -17.48
CA TYR A 26 -3.84 28.75 -18.56
C TYR A 26 -2.81 28.45 -19.64
N ILE A 27 -2.55 27.18 -19.87
CA ILE A 27 -1.66 26.67 -20.93
C ILE A 27 -2.51 25.84 -21.89
N GLU A 28 -2.49 26.18 -23.18
CA GLU A 28 -3.31 25.51 -24.20
C GLU A 28 -2.73 24.12 -24.55
N ASP A 29 -1.38 24.02 -24.67
CA ASP A 29 -0.72 22.78 -25.03
C ASP A 29 -0.65 21.79 -23.85
N VAL A 30 -1.09 20.55 -24.12
CA VAL A 30 -1.16 19.47 -23.12
C VAL A 30 0.25 19.05 -22.66
N GLU A 31 1.23 19.02 -23.57
CA GLU A 31 2.58 18.60 -23.24
C GLU A 31 3.32 19.66 -22.40
N GLU A 32 3.05 20.94 -22.67
CA GLU A 32 3.56 22.02 -21.83
C GLU A 32 2.93 21.99 -20.44
N ARG A 33 1.61 21.73 -20.35
CA ARG A 33 0.95 21.52 -19.04
C ARG A 33 1.60 20.42 -18.24
N LYS A 34 1.88 19.26 -18.84
CA LYS A 34 2.54 18.14 -18.17
C LYS A 34 3.93 18.52 -17.66
N LYS A 35 4.72 19.24 -18.45
CA LYS A 35 6.06 19.71 -18.02
C LYS A 35 5.98 20.62 -16.79
N HIS A 36 5.00 21.52 -16.76
CA HIS A 36 4.80 22.40 -15.61
C HIS A 36 4.26 21.67 -14.37
N LEU A 37 3.49 20.61 -14.59
CA LEU A 37 2.98 19.78 -13.49
C LEU A 37 3.95 18.72 -12.99
N GLN A 38 4.97 18.39 -13.78
CA GLN A 38 5.94 17.33 -13.46
C GLN A 38 6.50 17.44 -12.04
N PRO A 39 7.04 18.60 -11.58
CA PRO A 39 7.57 18.68 -10.22
C PRO A 39 6.50 18.46 -9.13
N LEU A 40 5.25 18.84 -9.39
CA LEU A 40 4.15 18.59 -8.46
C LEU A 40 3.75 17.11 -8.42
N VAL A 41 3.85 16.44 -9.57
CA VAL A 41 3.58 14.99 -9.66
C VAL A 41 4.70 14.20 -8.99
N GLU A 42 5.96 14.58 -9.19
CA GLU A 42 7.10 13.96 -8.53
C GLU A 42 6.97 14.08 -7.00
N GLU A 43 6.69 15.28 -6.48
CA GLU A 43 6.46 15.51 -5.05
C GLU A 43 5.30 14.64 -4.52
N ALA A 44 4.18 14.58 -5.26
CA ALA A 44 3.03 13.78 -4.85
C ALA A 44 3.32 12.27 -4.83
N ILE A 45 4.19 11.78 -5.71
CA ILE A 45 4.66 10.38 -5.72
C ILE A 45 5.59 10.14 -4.52
N GLU A 46 6.53 11.04 -4.26
CA GLU A 46 7.45 10.92 -3.11
C GLU A 46 6.67 10.88 -1.79
N ASP A 47 5.68 11.75 -1.63
CA ASP A 47 4.81 11.77 -0.46
C ASP A 47 4.01 10.46 -0.33
N ALA A 48 3.46 9.96 -1.43
CA ALA A 48 2.72 8.70 -1.44
C ALA A 48 3.62 7.51 -1.07
N ASP A 49 4.83 7.47 -1.59
CA ASP A 49 5.78 6.40 -1.30
C ASP A 49 6.26 6.46 0.15
N ALA A 50 6.50 7.66 0.69
CA ALA A 50 6.84 7.86 2.09
C ALA A 50 5.70 7.43 3.03
N GLU A 51 4.45 7.71 2.67
CA GLU A 51 3.28 7.25 3.42
C GLU A 51 3.19 5.73 3.41
N ILE A 52 3.31 5.09 2.25
CA ILE A 52 3.32 3.63 2.11
C ILE A 52 4.44 3.00 2.94
N ASP A 53 5.66 3.51 2.81
CA ASP A 53 6.82 3.01 3.54
C ASP A 53 6.62 3.17 5.06
N GLY A 54 6.00 4.24 5.51
CA GLY A 54 5.67 4.46 6.91
C GLY A 54 4.75 3.38 7.50
N TYR A 55 3.76 2.91 6.73
CA TYR A 55 2.91 1.78 7.16
C TYR A 55 3.64 0.43 7.09
N LEU A 56 4.45 0.21 6.04
CA LEU A 56 5.11 -1.06 5.79
C LEU A 56 6.31 -1.30 6.69
N ALA A 57 7.04 -0.25 7.09
CA ALA A 57 8.26 -0.34 7.90
C ALA A 57 8.09 -1.11 9.21
N LYS A 58 6.85 -1.22 9.70
CA LYS A 58 6.52 -1.99 10.90
C LYS A 58 6.76 -3.50 10.73
N ARG A 59 6.66 -4.03 9.51
CA ARG A 59 6.71 -5.48 9.23
C ARG A 59 7.65 -5.87 8.12
N TYR A 60 7.94 -4.95 7.21
CA TYR A 60 8.72 -5.22 6.00
C TYR A 60 9.92 -4.30 5.90
N TYR A 61 10.92 -4.73 5.15
CA TYR A 61 12.03 -3.85 4.75
C TYR A 61 11.53 -2.89 3.66
N VAL A 62 11.77 -1.60 3.84
CA VAL A 62 11.37 -0.55 2.91
C VAL A 62 12.60 0.23 2.41
N PRO A 63 12.59 0.75 1.19
CA PRO A 63 11.57 0.54 0.16
C PRO A 63 11.55 -0.90 -0.36
N MET A 64 10.36 -1.42 -0.66
CA MET A 64 10.21 -2.81 -1.14
C MET A 64 10.70 -2.97 -2.57
N SER A 65 11.59 -3.94 -2.80
CA SER A 65 12.08 -4.30 -4.13
C SER A 65 12.25 -5.82 -4.26
N PRO A 66 11.55 -6.49 -5.19
CA PRO A 66 10.52 -5.97 -6.08
C PRO A 66 9.23 -5.59 -5.33
N ALA A 67 8.60 -4.48 -5.75
CA ALA A 67 7.36 -4.05 -5.15
C ALA A 67 6.17 -4.89 -5.66
N PRO A 68 5.27 -5.36 -4.78
CA PRO A 68 4.01 -5.97 -5.20
C PRO A 68 3.15 -5.02 -6.02
N LYS A 69 2.45 -5.53 -7.05
CA LYS A 69 1.58 -4.72 -7.92
C LYS A 69 0.49 -3.94 -7.17
N VAL A 70 0.09 -4.44 -6.00
CA VAL A 70 -0.91 -3.77 -5.16
C VAL A 70 -0.38 -2.44 -4.62
N LEU A 71 0.91 -2.35 -4.31
CA LEU A 71 1.54 -1.09 -3.86
C LEU A 71 1.59 -0.06 -4.99
N ASN A 72 1.88 -0.46 -6.24
CA ASN A 72 1.80 0.44 -7.38
C ASN A 72 0.39 1.03 -7.54
N LYS A 73 -0.65 0.21 -7.37
CA LYS A 73 -2.04 0.71 -7.41
C LYS A 73 -2.29 1.76 -6.33
N PHE A 74 -1.90 1.48 -5.09
CA PHE A 74 -2.17 2.38 -3.98
C PHE A 74 -1.28 3.63 -4.00
N SER A 75 -0.03 3.53 -4.45
CA SER A 75 0.83 4.70 -4.69
C SER A 75 0.17 5.66 -5.68
N LYS A 76 -0.40 5.17 -6.79
CA LYS A 76 -1.16 6.01 -7.72
C LYS A 76 -2.40 6.65 -7.09
N ASP A 77 -3.19 5.88 -6.34
CA ASP A 77 -4.41 6.37 -5.72
C ASP A 77 -4.10 7.47 -4.68
N ILE A 78 -3.03 7.31 -3.90
CA ILE A 78 -2.56 8.30 -2.92
C ILE A 78 -1.97 9.53 -3.63
N ALA A 79 -1.09 9.35 -4.62
CA ALA A 79 -0.47 10.46 -5.36
C ALA A 79 -1.53 11.33 -6.07
N VAL A 80 -2.51 10.71 -6.72
CA VAL A 80 -3.63 11.44 -7.35
C VAL A 80 -4.45 12.21 -6.31
N TYR A 81 -4.72 11.61 -5.14
CA TYR A 81 -5.41 12.29 -4.06
C TYR A 81 -4.60 13.50 -3.54
N ASN A 82 -3.29 13.34 -3.34
CA ASN A 82 -2.40 14.42 -2.91
C ASN A 82 -2.41 15.58 -3.91
N LEU A 83 -2.38 15.30 -5.22
CA LEU A 83 -2.49 16.31 -6.26
C LEU A 83 -3.83 17.03 -6.24
N MET A 84 -4.94 16.28 -6.22
CA MET A 84 -6.29 16.86 -6.27
C MET A 84 -6.63 17.63 -5.00
N SER A 85 -6.08 17.25 -3.84
CA SER A 85 -6.28 17.96 -2.59
C SER A 85 -5.71 19.39 -2.59
N ARG A 86 -4.74 19.70 -3.46
CA ARG A 86 -4.17 21.05 -3.64
C ARG A 86 -5.18 22.05 -4.21
N ILE A 87 -6.11 21.57 -5.04
CA ILE A 87 -7.17 22.40 -5.64
C ILE A 87 -8.33 22.59 -4.65
N GLY A 88 -8.39 21.76 -3.62
CA GLY A 88 -9.54 21.60 -2.74
C GLY A 88 -10.43 20.46 -3.21
N ILE A 89 -10.88 19.65 -2.28
CA ILE A 89 -11.78 18.53 -2.54
C ILE A 89 -13.19 18.96 -2.13
N ASP A 90 -14.06 19.07 -3.11
CA ASP A 90 -15.48 19.38 -2.91
C ASP A 90 -16.28 18.12 -2.57
N GLU A 91 -17.50 18.31 -2.03
CA GLU A 91 -18.43 17.19 -1.80
C GLU A 91 -19.06 16.63 -3.09
N SER A 92 -18.53 16.99 -4.27
CA SER A 92 -18.97 16.44 -5.56
C SER A 92 -18.69 14.93 -5.65
N ASP A 93 -19.48 14.22 -6.44
CA ASP A 93 -19.29 12.76 -6.62
C ASP A 93 -17.94 12.40 -7.26
N ARG A 94 -17.36 13.32 -8.03
CA ARG A 94 -16.03 13.16 -8.63
C ARG A 94 -14.95 13.15 -7.54
N ASP A 95 -14.97 14.13 -6.67
CA ASP A 95 -13.94 14.34 -5.64
C ASP A 95 -14.06 13.30 -4.53
N LYS A 96 -15.28 12.88 -4.20
CA LYS A 96 -15.53 11.73 -3.34
C LYS A 96 -14.86 10.44 -3.85
N THR A 97 -14.74 10.28 -5.17
CA THR A 97 -14.08 9.13 -5.76
C THR A 97 -12.59 9.10 -5.42
N TYR A 98 -11.90 10.24 -5.46
CA TYR A 98 -10.48 10.32 -5.06
C TYR A 98 -10.30 10.06 -3.57
N LEU A 99 -11.14 10.67 -2.74
CA LEU A 99 -11.14 10.45 -1.30
C LEU A 99 -11.42 8.99 -0.95
N ASN A 100 -12.39 8.35 -1.60
CA ASN A 100 -12.72 6.95 -1.35
C ASN A 100 -11.58 6.00 -1.74
N ARG A 101 -10.87 6.28 -2.85
CA ARG A 101 -9.69 5.52 -3.27
C ARG A 101 -8.56 5.67 -2.26
N TYR A 102 -8.28 6.90 -1.81
CA TYR A 102 -7.29 7.17 -0.77
C TYR A 102 -7.63 6.42 0.53
N ASN A 103 -8.86 6.55 1.02
CA ASN A 103 -9.31 5.85 2.23
C ASN A 103 -9.20 4.33 2.10
N ALA A 104 -9.49 3.77 0.92
CA ALA A 104 -9.33 2.34 0.67
C ALA A 104 -7.85 1.91 0.71
N ALA A 105 -6.94 2.74 0.16
CA ALA A 105 -5.50 2.51 0.21
C ALA A 105 -5.00 2.54 1.66
N VAL A 106 -5.33 3.58 2.42
CA VAL A 106 -4.93 3.73 3.83
C VAL A 106 -5.45 2.58 4.68
N LYS A 107 -6.72 2.20 4.51
CA LYS A 107 -7.31 1.07 5.24
C LYS A 107 -6.61 -0.26 4.94
N PHE A 108 -6.20 -0.47 3.69
CA PHE A 108 -5.41 -1.65 3.31
C PHE A 108 -4.04 -1.62 3.99
N LEU A 109 -3.32 -0.50 3.90
CA LEU A 109 -2.00 -0.33 4.51
C LEU A 109 -2.04 -0.49 6.04
N GLU A 110 -3.06 0.04 6.70
CA GLU A 110 -3.30 -0.21 8.11
C GLU A 110 -3.50 -1.71 8.40
N GLY A 111 -4.26 -2.41 7.57
CA GLY A 111 -4.46 -3.86 7.68
C GLY A 111 -3.15 -4.63 7.57
N VAL A 112 -2.26 -4.21 6.67
CA VAL A 112 -0.91 -4.76 6.52
C VAL A 112 -0.07 -4.46 7.76
N ALA A 113 -0.04 -3.21 8.23
CA ALA A 113 0.71 -2.80 9.41
C ALA A 113 0.25 -3.53 10.70
N LYS A 114 -1.04 -3.83 10.81
CA LYS A 114 -1.64 -4.60 11.93
C LYS A 114 -1.46 -6.12 11.80
N GLY A 115 -0.95 -6.60 10.66
CA GLY A 115 -0.76 -8.03 10.40
C GLY A 115 -2.01 -8.79 10.01
N LEU A 116 -3.10 -8.08 9.67
CA LEU A 116 -4.36 -8.66 9.22
C LEU A 116 -4.32 -9.03 7.73
N ILE A 117 -3.45 -8.38 6.98
CA ILE A 117 -3.25 -8.59 5.54
C ILE A 117 -1.78 -8.89 5.32
N ASP A 118 -1.50 -9.95 4.56
CA ASP A 118 -0.16 -10.30 4.10
C ASP A 118 -0.05 -9.97 2.61
N ILE A 119 1.02 -9.26 2.22
CA ILE A 119 1.28 -8.89 0.83
C ILE A 119 2.18 -9.89 0.09
N GLY A 120 2.45 -11.05 0.70
CA GLY A 120 3.14 -12.17 0.05
C GLY A 120 4.65 -11.97 -0.17
N THR A 121 5.28 -11.11 0.61
CA THR A 121 6.73 -10.85 0.57
C THR A 121 7.37 -11.21 1.92
N SER A 122 8.72 -11.32 1.96
CA SER A 122 9.42 -11.66 3.20
C SER A 122 9.29 -10.54 4.23
N GLU A 123 8.74 -10.86 5.40
CA GLU A 123 8.64 -9.94 6.53
C GLU A 123 9.99 -9.75 7.23
N THR A 124 10.21 -8.57 7.80
CA THR A 124 11.37 -8.27 8.65
C THR A 124 11.31 -9.13 9.93
N GLY A 125 12.14 -10.12 10.04
CA GLY A 125 12.23 -10.95 11.25
C GLY A 125 11.33 -12.19 11.26
N SER A 126 10.63 -12.52 10.17
CA SER A 126 9.81 -13.74 10.10
C SER A 126 10.62 -14.99 9.70
N SER A 127 11.72 -15.27 10.41
CA SER A 127 12.27 -16.63 10.43
C SER A 127 11.42 -17.61 11.23
N GLN A 128 10.27 -17.21 11.76
CA GLN A 128 9.54 -18.06 12.73
C GLN A 128 8.02 -18.14 12.59
N ASN A 129 7.37 -17.61 11.55
CA ASN A 129 5.93 -17.84 11.41
C ASN A 129 5.53 -18.81 10.29
N GLN A 130 6.36 -19.83 10.02
CA GLN A 130 5.85 -21.11 9.47
C GLN A 130 5.05 -21.90 10.53
N ALA A 131 4.79 -21.32 11.69
CA ALA A 131 4.03 -21.96 12.76
C ALA A 131 2.50 -21.93 12.58
N ALA A 132 1.97 -21.15 11.65
CA ALA A 132 0.51 -21.08 11.43
C ALA A 132 -0.05 -22.24 10.57
N GLN A 133 0.82 -23.12 10.04
CA GLN A 133 0.38 -24.38 9.40
C GLN A 133 0.75 -25.63 10.20
N LYS A 134 1.27 -25.49 11.41
CA LYS A 134 1.35 -26.63 12.32
C LYS A 134 -0.02 -26.85 12.90
N GLY A 135 -0.75 -27.79 12.29
CA GLY A 135 -1.92 -28.37 12.90
C GLY A 135 -1.58 -28.76 14.35
N PHE A 136 -2.59 -28.72 15.21
CA PHE A 136 -2.51 -29.04 16.64
C PHE A 136 -1.72 -30.35 16.83
N ARG A 137 -0.48 -30.26 17.29
CA ARG A 137 0.36 -31.38 17.60
C ARG A 137 0.18 -31.67 19.09
N MET A 138 -0.63 -32.67 19.40
CA MET A 138 -0.68 -33.23 20.75
C MET A 138 0.58 -34.08 20.93
N GLU A 139 1.53 -33.57 21.67
CA GLU A 139 2.54 -34.42 22.29
C GLU A 139 1.88 -35.02 23.53
N HIS A 140 1.53 -36.30 23.45
CA HIS A 140 1.15 -37.04 24.63
C HIS A 140 2.42 -37.69 25.22
N SER A 141 2.65 -37.51 26.49
CA SER A 141 3.63 -38.26 27.24
C SER A 141 3.31 -39.78 27.16
N GLU A 142 4.31 -40.61 27.23
CA GLU A 142 4.12 -42.07 27.25
C GLU A 142 3.07 -42.48 28.30
N ARG A 143 2.20 -43.38 27.87
CA ARG A 143 1.14 -43.88 28.76
C ARG A 143 1.75 -44.54 29.96
N LEU A 144 1.56 -43.97 31.14
CA LEU A 144 1.99 -44.54 32.44
C LEU A 144 1.38 -45.89 32.71
N PHE A 145 0.22 -46.22 32.12
CA PHE A 145 -0.48 -47.49 32.23
C PHE A 145 -0.63 -48.09 30.83
N SER A 146 0.30 -48.91 30.43
CA SER A 146 0.20 -49.75 29.24
C SER A 146 -0.01 -51.20 29.68
N ARG A 147 -0.53 -52.03 28.76
CA ARG A 147 -0.77 -53.46 29.03
C ARG A 147 0.50 -54.22 29.39
N GLU A 148 1.67 -53.66 29.04
CA GLU A 148 2.98 -54.21 29.37
C GLU A 148 3.49 -53.77 30.76
N SER A 149 3.19 -52.52 31.15
CA SER A 149 3.55 -52.06 32.50
C SER A 149 2.71 -52.68 33.63
N MET A 150 1.56 -53.30 33.29
CA MET A 150 0.64 -53.94 34.22
C MET A 150 0.79 -55.48 34.26
N LYS A 151 1.81 -56.06 33.60
CA LYS A 151 2.05 -57.52 33.60
C LYS A 151 2.71 -58.08 34.87
N GLY A 152 2.82 -57.30 35.91
CA GLY A 152 3.47 -57.71 37.17
C GLY A 152 2.58 -57.59 38.41
N TYR A 153 1.30 -57.38 38.24
CA TYR A 153 0.33 -57.35 39.33
C TYR A 153 -0.72 -58.44 39.16
#